data_ca95044abcd0645213f7b3ad8904e56a
#
_entry.id   ca95044abcd0645213f7b3ad8904e56a
#
_cell.length_a   1.000
_cell.length_b   1.000
_cell.length_c   1.000
_cell.angle_alpha   90.00
_cell.angle_beta   90.00
_cell.angle_gamma   90.00
#
_symmetry.space_group_name_H-M   'P 1'
#
loop_
_entity.id
_entity.type
_entity.pdbx_description
1 polymer ?
#
loop_
_entity_poly.entity_id
_entity_poly.type
_entity_poly.pdbx_seq_one_letter_code
_entity_poly.pdbx_strand_id
1 'polypeptide(L)'
;MPDLVVDYDMSKHTYSIVHQEEVNCDSVGWSSIPTFELNRSTIQEACSDKKECATNFSSQRWKDFSQIYCCQREEVISHDGVMVPLTIVYSRQSWKKGQSPGLLVGYGAYGEDLDKSWYSDRLSLLDRGWLVAFADVRGGGGGGPSWHKSGSGLNKQNSVFDFVSCGNYLVNKGYVQSDLLCAIGWSAGGLLVGAAVNMCPQLFRAVILKVPFLDICNTLLDPSLPLTLLDYEEFGNPQLQSNLDSILSYSPYDNIPPNSCFPSVLVTAAVNDSRVGVWEGAKWVAKVRDDTCPRCSLTVIMKTSMVGGHFGEGGHYAQCDETAYEYAFLMKALGISIE
;
A
#
# COMPACT_ATOMS: atom_id res chain seq x y z
N MET A 1 -9.41 4.64 -11.53
CA MET A 1 -9.67 4.82 -12.99
C MET A 1 -8.34 5.12 -13.65
N PRO A 2 -8.10 4.69 -14.89
CA PRO A 2 -6.89 5.09 -15.61
C PRO A 2 -6.76 6.59 -15.64
N ASP A 3 -5.51 7.07 -15.58
CA ASP A 3 -5.27 8.51 -15.57
C ASP A 3 -5.68 9.16 -16.89
N LEU A 4 -6.30 10.32 -16.78
CA LEU A 4 -6.71 11.13 -17.93
C LEU A 4 -5.83 12.38 -18.00
N VAL A 5 -5.19 12.59 -19.15
CA VAL A 5 -4.55 13.86 -19.44
C VAL A 5 -5.57 14.75 -20.18
N VAL A 6 -5.85 15.89 -19.59
CA VAL A 6 -6.87 16.82 -20.06
C VAL A 6 -6.22 18.15 -20.41
N ASP A 7 -6.48 18.65 -21.62
CA ASP A 7 -6.16 20.02 -21.99
C ASP A 7 -7.37 20.92 -21.64
N TYR A 8 -7.16 21.93 -20.81
CA TYR A 8 -8.19 22.84 -20.33
C TYR A 8 -7.97 24.26 -20.85
N ASP A 9 -8.87 24.71 -21.72
CA ASP A 9 -8.89 26.10 -22.22
C ASP A 9 -9.50 27.03 -21.17
N MET A 10 -8.65 27.77 -20.47
CA MET A 10 -9.05 28.72 -19.42
C MET A 10 -9.91 29.86 -19.93
N SER A 11 -9.82 30.22 -21.23
CA SER A 11 -10.57 31.33 -21.80
C SER A 11 -11.99 30.93 -22.16
N LYS A 12 -12.21 29.67 -22.54
CA LYS A 12 -13.50 29.13 -22.95
C LYS A 12 -14.18 28.27 -21.91
N HIS A 13 -13.46 27.95 -20.79
CA HIS A 13 -13.89 26.99 -19.77
C HIS A 13 -14.32 25.65 -20.37
N THR A 14 -13.55 25.18 -21.37
CA THR A 14 -13.76 23.89 -22.03
C THR A 14 -12.55 22.99 -21.84
N TYR A 15 -12.77 21.68 -21.88
CA TYR A 15 -11.68 20.72 -21.82
C TYR A 15 -11.75 19.70 -22.95
N SER A 16 -10.59 19.14 -23.30
CA SER A 16 -10.47 18.00 -24.20
C SER A 16 -9.57 16.95 -23.57
N ILE A 17 -9.92 15.68 -23.71
CA ILE A 17 -9.08 14.57 -23.25
C ILE A 17 -7.98 14.39 -24.29
N VAL A 18 -6.73 14.57 -23.87
CA VAL A 18 -5.54 14.42 -24.73
C VAL A 18 -5.08 12.98 -24.74
N HIS A 19 -5.11 12.32 -23.58
CA HIS A 19 -4.65 10.95 -23.41
C HIS A 19 -5.39 10.27 -22.27
N GLN A 20 -5.63 8.98 -22.44
CA GLN A 20 -6.04 8.06 -21.37
C GLN A 20 -5.06 6.88 -21.38
N GLU A 21 -4.57 6.47 -20.22
CA GLU A 21 -3.73 5.27 -20.10
C GLU A 21 -4.46 4.07 -20.70
N GLU A 22 -3.82 3.39 -21.66
CA GLU A 22 -4.39 2.21 -22.30
C GLU A 22 -4.29 1.01 -21.37
N VAL A 23 -5.42 0.40 -21.06
CA VAL A 23 -5.48 -0.86 -20.34
C VAL A 23 -5.62 -1.96 -21.38
N ASN A 24 -4.53 -2.70 -21.63
CA ASN A 24 -4.52 -3.88 -22.48
C ASN A 24 -5.19 -5.05 -21.75
N CYS A 25 -6.37 -5.40 -22.17
CA CYS A 25 -7.22 -6.41 -21.55
C CYS A 25 -7.54 -7.50 -22.56
N ASP A 26 -6.56 -8.35 -22.82
CA ASP A 26 -6.73 -9.51 -23.72
C ASP A 26 -7.29 -10.74 -23.02
N SER A 27 -7.53 -10.69 -21.72
CA SER A 27 -8.04 -11.80 -20.93
C SER A 27 -9.39 -11.47 -20.28
N VAL A 28 -10.42 -12.16 -20.74
CA VAL A 28 -11.74 -12.33 -20.12
C VAL A 28 -12.75 -11.16 -20.30
N GLY A 29 -13.60 -11.26 -21.33
CA GLY A 29 -14.97 -10.71 -21.33
C GLY A 29 -15.15 -9.19 -21.38
N TRP A 30 -14.12 -8.41 -21.69
CA TRP A 30 -14.13 -6.93 -21.69
C TRP A 30 -14.80 -6.29 -22.93
N SER A 31 -15.38 -7.10 -23.80
CA SER A 31 -16.08 -6.62 -25.02
C SER A 31 -17.33 -5.78 -24.73
N SER A 32 -17.76 -5.70 -23.48
CA SER A 32 -18.99 -4.98 -23.07
C SER A 32 -18.73 -3.72 -22.23
N ILE A 33 -17.50 -3.19 -22.18
CA ILE A 33 -17.26 -1.92 -21.46
C ILE A 33 -17.98 -0.79 -22.18
N PRO A 34 -18.86 -0.04 -21.52
CA PRO A 34 -19.52 1.11 -22.13
C PRO A 34 -18.47 2.12 -22.58
N THR A 35 -18.45 2.44 -23.85
CA THR A 35 -17.65 3.54 -24.39
C THR A 35 -18.54 4.76 -24.41
N PHE A 36 -18.20 5.80 -23.66
CA PHE A 36 -18.95 7.05 -23.66
C PHE A 36 -18.44 7.96 -24.79
N GLU A 37 -19.36 8.40 -25.64
CA GLU A 37 -19.13 9.52 -26.54
C GLU A 37 -19.61 10.78 -25.83
N LEU A 38 -18.78 11.80 -25.74
CA LEU A 38 -19.21 13.13 -25.30
C LEU A 38 -20.27 13.63 -26.27
N ASN A 39 -21.52 13.52 -25.87
CA ASN A 39 -22.63 14.00 -26.69
C ASN A 39 -22.61 15.53 -26.74
N ARG A 40 -22.80 16.08 -27.94
CA ARG A 40 -22.94 17.52 -28.24
C ARG A 40 -23.98 18.23 -27.36
N SER A 41 -24.93 17.53 -26.79
CA SER A 41 -26.02 18.12 -25.99
C SER A 41 -25.57 18.66 -24.64
N THR A 42 -24.53 18.08 -24.00
CA THR A 42 -24.03 18.54 -22.70
C THR A 42 -23.16 19.82 -22.82
N ILE A 43 -22.64 20.10 -24.03
CA ILE A 43 -21.82 21.29 -24.31
C ILE A 43 -22.68 22.50 -24.73
N GLN A 44 -23.92 22.27 -25.24
CA GLN A 44 -24.78 23.32 -25.70
C GLN A 44 -25.49 24.14 -24.63
N GLU A 45 -25.56 23.65 -23.39
CA GLU A 45 -26.16 24.42 -22.29
C GLU A 45 -25.23 25.50 -21.72
N ALA A 46 -23.92 25.45 -22.04
CA ALA A 46 -22.94 26.42 -21.56
C ALA A 46 -22.59 27.54 -22.55
N CYS A 47 -23.05 27.49 -23.78
CA CYS A 47 -22.71 28.48 -24.83
C CYS A 47 -23.94 29.05 -25.51
N SER A 48 -24.37 30.27 -25.13
CA SER A 48 -25.51 30.98 -25.70
C SER A 48 -25.22 31.78 -27.00
N ASP A 49 -24.04 31.69 -27.58
CA ASP A 49 -23.70 32.42 -28.82
C ASP A 49 -23.44 31.49 -30.00
N LYS A 50 -24.41 31.51 -30.91
CA LYS A 50 -24.37 30.81 -32.18
C LYS A 50 -23.51 31.62 -33.17
N LYS A 51 -22.29 31.17 -33.43
CA LYS A 51 -21.64 31.11 -34.77
C LYS A 51 -20.16 30.73 -34.57
N GLU A 52 -19.72 29.79 -35.42
CA GLU A 52 -18.31 29.33 -35.52
C GLU A 52 -17.79 28.41 -34.46
N CYS A 53 -18.31 27.19 -34.39
CA CYS A 53 -17.53 26.06 -33.85
C CYS A 53 -17.78 24.83 -34.76
N ALA A 54 -17.26 24.88 -35.96
CA ALA A 54 -17.17 23.73 -36.85
C ALA A 54 -15.69 23.45 -37.14
N THR A 55 -15.00 22.88 -36.17
CA THR A 55 -13.70 22.25 -36.38
C THR A 55 -13.73 20.88 -35.75
N ASN A 56 -13.55 19.88 -36.58
CA ASN A 56 -13.25 18.46 -36.36
C ASN A 56 -12.98 18.02 -34.91
N PHE A 57 -14.02 17.85 -34.10
CA PHE A 57 -13.95 17.04 -32.91
C PHE A 57 -14.06 15.58 -33.36
N SER A 58 -12.92 14.87 -33.44
CA SER A 58 -12.96 13.45 -33.38
C SER A 58 -13.62 13.09 -32.02
N SER A 59 -14.68 12.30 -32.06
CA SER A 59 -15.36 11.82 -30.86
C SER A 59 -14.33 11.04 -30.03
N GLN A 60 -13.74 11.67 -28.98
CA GLN A 60 -12.81 11.03 -28.09
C GLN A 60 -13.61 10.05 -27.23
N ARG A 61 -13.35 8.76 -27.45
CA ARG A 61 -13.95 7.67 -26.67
C ARG A 61 -13.10 7.42 -25.44
N TRP A 62 -13.68 7.46 -24.27
CA TRP A 62 -13.05 7.05 -23.04
C TRP A 62 -13.79 5.87 -22.40
N LYS A 63 -13.06 5.01 -21.68
CA LYS A 63 -13.63 3.83 -21.04
C LYS A 63 -13.96 4.12 -19.58
N ASP A 64 -15.18 3.88 -19.15
CA ASP A 64 -15.61 3.97 -17.76
C ASP A 64 -15.45 2.62 -17.06
N PHE A 65 -14.48 2.53 -16.17
CA PHE A 65 -14.20 1.34 -15.39
C PHE A 65 -15.03 1.22 -14.10
N SER A 66 -15.88 2.20 -13.77
CA SER A 66 -16.70 2.18 -12.54
C SER A 66 -17.70 1.03 -12.51
N GLN A 67 -18.09 0.52 -13.69
CA GLN A 67 -18.95 -0.65 -13.80
C GLN A 67 -18.23 -1.99 -13.46
N ILE A 68 -16.92 -2.01 -13.60
CA ILE A 68 -16.10 -3.20 -13.38
C ILE A 68 -15.47 -3.16 -12.00
N TYR A 69 -14.87 -2.04 -11.61
CA TYR A 69 -14.21 -1.87 -10.33
C TYR A 69 -15.00 -0.95 -9.40
N CYS A 70 -15.03 -1.34 -8.14
CA CYS A 70 -15.56 -0.53 -7.06
C CYS A 70 -14.39 0.12 -6.32
N CYS A 71 -14.48 1.42 -6.09
CA CYS A 71 -13.61 2.14 -5.17
C CYS A 71 -14.50 2.84 -4.14
N GLN A 72 -14.33 2.51 -2.87
CA GLN A 72 -15.12 3.10 -1.78
C GLN A 72 -14.21 3.54 -0.64
N ARG A 73 -14.62 4.54 0.10
CA ARG A 73 -13.95 5.03 1.29
C ARG A 73 -14.78 4.71 2.51
N GLU A 74 -14.12 4.12 3.50
CA GLU A 74 -14.70 3.77 4.80
C GLU A 74 -13.97 4.55 5.91
N GLU A 75 -14.63 4.71 7.02
CA GLU A 75 -14.07 5.29 8.25
C GLU A 75 -13.99 4.18 9.31
N VAL A 76 -12.79 3.85 9.75
CA VAL A 76 -12.53 2.76 10.70
C VAL A 76 -12.21 3.33 12.07
N ILE A 77 -12.92 2.86 13.10
CA ILE A 77 -12.67 3.27 14.47
C ILE A 77 -11.39 2.61 14.98
N SER A 78 -10.40 3.41 15.37
CA SER A 78 -9.17 2.95 16.01
C SER A 78 -9.37 2.69 17.52
N HIS A 79 -8.33 2.19 18.17
CA HIS A 79 -8.33 1.82 19.60
C HIS A 79 -8.76 2.94 20.56
N ASP A 80 -8.51 4.19 20.18
CA ASP A 80 -8.79 5.41 20.96
C ASP A 80 -10.02 6.19 20.47
N GLY A 81 -10.80 5.62 19.55
CA GLY A 81 -11.99 6.21 18.98
C GLY A 81 -11.77 7.14 17.79
N VAL A 82 -10.51 7.32 17.36
CA VAL A 82 -10.19 8.11 16.16
C VAL A 82 -10.66 7.37 14.91
N MET A 83 -11.25 8.11 13.96
CA MET A 83 -11.71 7.58 12.68
C MET A 83 -10.55 7.57 11.68
N VAL A 84 -10.16 6.38 11.21
CA VAL A 84 -9.08 6.17 10.26
C VAL A 84 -9.66 5.95 8.87
N PRO A 85 -9.31 6.78 7.87
CA PRO A 85 -9.79 6.58 6.52
C PRO A 85 -9.19 5.32 5.88
N LEU A 86 -10.05 4.53 5.26
CA LEU A 86 -9.68 3.30 4.56
C LEU A 86 -10.28 3.32 3.15
N THR A 87 -9.42 3.33 2.13
CA THR A 87 -9.86 3.23 0.73
C THR A 87 -9.82 1.78 0.28
N ILE A 88 -10.92 1.25 -0.23
CA ILE A 88 -11.07 -0.16 -0.61
C ILE A 88 -11.38 -0.26 -2.10
N VAL A 89 -10.62 -1.09 -2.82
CA VAL A 89 -10.78 -1.32 -4.26
C VAL A 89 -10.95 -2.81 -4.54
N TYR A 90 -11.92 -3.17 -5.36
CA TYR A 90 -12.17 -4.55 -5.78
C TYR A 90 -12.94 -4.64 -7.11
N SER A 91 -12.83 -5.78 -7.79
CA SER A 91 -13.64 -6.08 -8.97
C SER A 91 -15.06 -6.49 -8.54
N ARG A 92 -16.08 -5.84 -9.12
CA ARG A 92 -17.49 -6.15 -8.83
C ARG A 92 -17.89 -7.59 -9.23
N GLN A 93 -17.20 -8.15 -10.22
CA GLN A 93 -17.51 -9.47 -10.76
C GLN A 93 -16.78 -10.59 -10.01
N SER A 94 -15.50 -10.36 -9.70
CA SER A 94 -14.60 -11.39 -9.16
C SER A 94 -14.57 -11.44 -7.65
N TRP A 95 -14.76 -10.30 -6.97
CA TRP A 95 -14.76 -10.25 -5.50
C TRP A 95 -16.03 -10.88 -4.90
N LYS A 96 -15.83 -11.67 -3.84
CA LYS A 96 -16.91 -12.35 -3.12
C LYS A 96 -16.82 -12.07 -1.63
N LYS A 97 -17.88 -11.50 -1.07
CA LYS A 97 -17.95 -11.14 0.35
C LYS A 97 -17.66 -12.37 1.25
N GLY A 98 -16.72 -12.19 2.20
CA GLY A 98 -16.34 -13.20 3.18
C GLY A 98 -15.53 -14.39 2.61
N GLN A 99 -15.16 -14.37 1.34
CA GLN A 99 -14.42 -15.45 0.68
C GLN A 99 -13.15 -14.96 -0.03
N SER A 100 -13.10 -13.69 -0.38
CA SER A 100 -12.00 -13.09 -1.14
C SER A 100 -10.77 -12.86 -0.29
N PRO A 101 -9.56 -13.01 -0.85
CA PRO A 101 -8.34 -12.54 -0.25
C PRO A 101 -8.23 -11.01 -0.33
N GLY A 102 -7.40 -10.42 0.54
CA GLY A 102 -7.17 -8.98 0.55
C GLY A 102 -5.72 -8.61 0.81
N LEU A 103 -5.29 -7.50 0.22
CA LEU A 103 -4.00 -6.89 0.44
C LEU A 103 -4.19 -5.52 1.11
N LEU A 104 -3.76 -5.38 2.35
CA LEU A 104 -3.77 -4.13 3.09
C LEU A 104 -2.43 -3.40 2.91
N VAL A 105 -2.48 -2.17 2.44
CA VAL A 105 -1.33 -1.32 2.15
C VAL A 105 -1.23 -0.22 3.20
N GLY A 106 -0.04 0.01 3.76
CA GLY A 106 0.20 1.07 4.73
C GLY A 106 1.61 1.65 4.64
N TYR A 107 1.73 2.92 5.07
CA TYR A 107 3.01 3.62 5.19
C TYR A 107 3.14 4.33 6.55
N GLY A 108 2.33 5.35 6.80
CA GLY A 108 2.10 5.96 8.11
C GLY A 108 3.29 6.71 8.69
N ALA A 109 4.10 7.38 7.89
CA ALA A 109 5.26 8.16 8.34
C ALA A 109 5.47 9.41 7.49
N TYR A 110 6.23 10.36 8.03
CA TYR A 110 6.69 11.61 7.38
C TYR A 110 5.60 12.51 6.80
N GLY A 111 4.34 12.28 7.17
CA GLY A 111 3.22 12.99 6.56
C GLY A 111 2.99 12.64 5.09
N GLU A 112 3.54 11.52 4.62
CA GLU A 112 3.40 11.07 3.23
C GLU A 112 2.03 10.45 2.97
N ASP A 113 1.41 10.83 1.85
CA ASP A 113 0.17 10.24 1.37
C ASP A 113 0.41 8.88 0.73
N LEU A 114 -0.48 7.92 0.97
CA LEU A 114 -0.49 6.68 0.20
C LEU A 114 -0.89 6.97 -1.24
N ASP A 115 -0.06 6.52 -2.17
CA ASP A 115 -0.35 6.62 -3.59
C ASP A 115 -1.47 5.65 -3.98
N LYS A 116 -2.64 6.23 -4.30
CA LYS A 116 -3.86 5.54 -4.75
C LYS A 116 -4.10 5.72 -6.24
N SER A 117 -3.10 6.20 -6.98
CA SER A 117 -3.16 6.34 -8.44
C SER A 117 -3.47 5.01 -9.11
N TRP A 118 -3.92 5.08 -10.33
CA TRP A 118 -4.15 3.90 -11.14
C TRP A 118 -2.81 3.24 -11.53
N TYR A 119 -2.68 1.97 -11.16
CA TYR A 119 -1.57 1.12 -11.61
C TYR A 119 -2.12 -0.17 -12.19
N SER A 120 -1.74 -0.49 -13.41
CA SER A 120 -2.22 -1.66 -14.14
C SER A 120 -1.81 -3.00 -13.51
N ASP A 121 -0.70 -3.03 -12.77
CA ASP A 121 -0.25 -4.22 -12.03
C ASP A 121 -1.27 -4.67 -10.97
N ARG A 122 -1.97 -3.73 -10.32
CA ARG A 122 -3.03 -4.03 -9.34
C ARG A 122 -4.21 -4.80 -9.95
N LEU A 123 -4.47 -4.62 -11.26
CA LEU A 123 -5.52 -5.35 -11.94
C LEU A 123 -5.32 -6.86 -11.89
N SER A 124 -4.06 -7.33 -11.92
CA SER A 124 -3.76 -8.75 -11.83
C SER A 124 -4.27 -9.40 -10.54
N LEU A 125 -4.35 -8.64 -9.43
CA LEU A 125 -4.97 -9.09 -8.19
C LEU A 125 -6.50 -8.93 -8.23
N LEU A 126 -6.99 -7.75 -8.64
CA LEU A 126 -8.42 -7.43 -8.64
C LEU A 126 -9.22 -8.39 -9.52
N ASP A 127 -8.71 -8.72 -10.72
CA ASP A 127 -9.37 -9.63 -11.67
C ASP A 127 -9.40 -11.08 -11.15
N ARG A 128 -8.46 -11.43 -10.27
CA ARG A 128 -8.45 -12.72 -9.56
C ARG A 128 -9.28 -12.72 -8.27
N GLY A 129 -10.11 -11.68 -8.07
CA GLY A 129 -11.03 -11.58 -6.94
C GLY A 129 -10.40 -11.09 -5.64
N TRP A 130 -9.18 -10.57 -5.67
CA TRP A 130 -8.59 -9.89 -4.52
C TRP A 130 -9.23 -8.53 -4.29
N LEU A 131 -9.14 -8.10 -3.04
CA LEU A 131 -9.39 -6.73 -2.62
C LEU A 131 -8.05 -6.07 -2.31
N VAL A 132 -7.87 -4.80 -2.70
CA VAL A 132 -6.75 -3.97 -2.28
C VAL A 132 -7.28 -2.83 -1.42
N ALA A 133 -6.73 -2.66 -0.24
CA ALA A 133 -7.14 -1.62 0.70
C ALA A 133 -5.95 -0.75 1.12
N PHE A 134 -6.16 0.56 1.20
CA PHE A 134 -5.16 1.56 1.59
C PHE A 134 -5.57 2.18 2.92
N ALA A 135 -4.78 1.93 3.96
CA ALA A 135 -5.02 2.48 5.28
C ALA A 135 -4.28 3.81 5.46
N ASP A 136 -5.01 4.91 5.49
CA ASP A 136 -4.46 6.25 5.73
C ASP A 136 -4.26 6.48 7.24
N VAL A 137 -3.37 5.66 7.83
CA VAL A 137 -3.10 5.69 9.27
C VAL A 137 -2.45 7.00 9.71
N ARG A 138 -2.59 7.34 10.98
CA ARG A 138 -1.87 8.49 11.58
C ARG A 138 -0.37 8.36 11.35
N GLY A 139 0.32 9.49 11.25
CA GLY A 139 1.72 9.57 10.82
C GLY A 139 1.90 9.78 9.32
N GLY A 140 0.89 9.42 8.49
CA GLY A 140 0.81 9.77 7.08
C GLY A 140 0.19 11.13 6.81
N GLY A 141 0.00 11.45 5.51
CA GLY A 141 -0.43 12.77 5.04
C GLY A 141 -1.94 13.03 5.00
N GLY A 142 -2.76 11.99 4.87
CA GLY A 142 -4.18 12.07 4.50
C GLY A 142 -5.11 12.97 5.32
N GLY A 143 -4.69 13.44 6.49
CA GLY A 143 -5.42 14.37 7.35
C GLY A 143 -4.65 15.67 7.66
N GLY A 144 -3.55 15.93 6.95
CA GLY A 144 -2.72 17.11 7.15
C GLY A 144 -1.76 17.04 8.35
N PRO A 145 -1.15 18.18 8.77
CA PRO A 145 -0.08 18.21 9.76
C PRO A 145 -0.47 17.65 11.14
N SER A 146 -1.71 17.81 11.58
CA SER A 146 -2.20 17.27 12.85
C SER A 146 -2.30 15.76 12.82
N TRP A 147 -2.68 15.20 11.67
CA TRP A 147 -2.74 13.75 11.43
C TRP A 147 -1.35 13.12 11.48
N HIS A 148 -0.37 13.75 10.83
CA HIS A 148 1.02 13.36 10.92
C HIS A 148 1.53 13.37 12.37
N LYS A 149 1.37 14.48 13.10
CA LYS A 149 1.83 14.59 14.50
C LYS A 149 1.18 13.57 15.45
N SER A 150 -0.04 13.15 15.16
CA SER A 150 -0.75 12.14 15.97
C SER A 150 -0.24 10.71 15.75
N GLY A 151 0.70 10.49 14.83
CA GLY A 151 1.34 9.21 14.54
C GLY A 151 2.86 9.33 14.36
N SER A 152 3.51 10.35 14.93
CA SER A 152 4.97 10.53 14.92
C SER A 152 5.53 10.73 16.33
N GLY A 153 6.83 10.57 16.52
CA GLY A 153 7.52 10.70 17.80
C GLY A 153 6.92 9.78 18.88
N LEU A 154 6.56 10.35 20.02
CA LEU A 154 5.95 9.62 21.14
C LEU A 154 4.57 9.01 20.81
N ASN A 155 3.95 9.44 19.71
CA ASN A 155 2.64 8.94 19.26
C ASN A 155 2.74 7.89 18.15
N LYS A 156 3.94 7.46 17.79
CA LYS A 156 4.16 6.54 16.64
C LYS A 156 3.38 5.24 16.73
N GLN A 157 3.17 4.72 17.91
CA GLN A 157 2.41 3.50 18.12
C GLN A 157 0.95 3.60 17.64
N ASN A 158 0.39 4.82 17.56
CA ASN A 158 -0.96 5.03 17.04
C ASN A 158 -1.08 4.58 15.57
N SER A 159 -0.02 4.76 14.77
CA SER A 159 0.00 4.26 13.37
C SER A 159 -0.21 2.75 13.32
N VAL A 160 0.42 2.02 14.23
CA VAL A 160 0.32 0.55 14.31
C VAL A 160 -1.07 0.11 14.72
N PHE A 161 -1.65 0.74 15.76
CA PHE A 161 -3.02 0.46 16.18
C PHE A 161 -4.04 0.75 15.09
N ASP A 162 -3.87 1.85 14.35
CA ASP A 162 -4.72 2.22 13.23
C ASP A 162 -4.68 1.15 12.13
N PHE A 163 -3.48 0.69 11.78
CA PHE A 163 -3.29 -0.34 10.76
C PHE A 163 -3.92 -1.68 11.14
N VAL A 164 -3.72 -2.11 12.38
CA VAL A 164 -4.35 -3.34 12.92
C VAL A 164 -5.87 -3.18 12.95
N SER A 165 -6.40 -2.00 13.32
CA SER A 165 -7.84 -1.73 13.33
C SER A 165 -8.42 -1.82 11.91
N CYS A 166 -7.72 -1.30 10.89
CA CYS A 166 -8.13 -1.43 9.49
C CYS A 166 -8.14 -2.90 9.03
N GLY A 167 -7.14 -3.68 9.40
CA GLY A 167 -7.11 -5.12 9.10
C GLY A 167 -8.28 -5.87 9.73
N ASN A 168 -8.52 -5.64 11.02
CA ASN A 168 -9.66 -6.23 11.73
C ASN A 168 -11.01 -5.81 11.12
N TYR A 169 -11.13 -4.55 10.70
CA TYR A 169 -12.35 -4.05 10.04
C TYR A 169 -12.63 -4.82 8.75
N LEU A 170 -11.61 -5.01 7.88
CA LEU A 170 -11.76 -5.75 6.63
C LEU A 170 -12.27 -7.18 6.86
N VAL A 171 -11.73 -7.86 7.87
CA VAL A 171 -12.14 -9.22 8.24
C VAL A 171 -13.54 -9.23 8.86
N ASN A 172 -13.79 -8.39 9.86
CA ASN A 172 -15.05 -8.38 10.62
C ASN A 172 -16.26 -7.95 9.77
N LYS A 173 -16.04 -7.08 8.76
CA LYS A 173 -17.10 -6.67 7.82
C LYS A 173 -17.26 -7.65 6.65
N GLY A 174 -16.41 -8.67 6.58
CA GLY A 174 -16.42 -9.67 5.52
C GLY A 174 -15.93 -9.15 4.18
N TYR A 175 -15.13 -8.09 4.17
CA TYR A 175 -14.42 -7.68 2.96
C TYR A 175 -13.37 -8.70 2.56
N VAL A 176 -12.70 -9.28 3.54
CA VAL A 176 -11.65 -10.29 3.37
C VAL A 176 -11.98 -11.50 4.25
N GLN A 177 -11.69 -12.70 3.77
CA GLN A 177 -11.75 -13.91 4.56
C GLN A 177 -10.68 -13.88 5.66
N SER A 178 -11.00 -14.36 6.87
CA SER A 178 -10.17 -14.17 8.08
C SER A 178 -8.74 -14.70 7.98
N ASP A 179 -8.52 -15.74 7.18
CA ASP A 179 -7.21 -16.39 6.99
C ASP A 179 -6.55 -16.04 5.65
N LEU A 180 -7.10 -15.06 4.91
CA LEU A 180 -6.63 -14.62 3.60
C LEU A 180 -6.25 -13.14 3.54
N LEU A 181 -6.11 -12.47 4.71
CA LEU A 181 -5.62 -11.10 4.76
C LEU A 181 -4.09 -11.07 4.62
N CYS A 182 -3.61 -10.30 3.67
CA CYS A 182 -2.20 -10.00 3.47
C CYS A 182 -1.91 -8.52 3.74
N ALA A 183 -0.65 -8.18 4.00
CA ALA A 183 -0.23 -6.79 4.14
C ALA A 183 1.08 -6.51 3.39
N ILE A 184 1.26 -5.26 2.99
CA ILE A 184 2.49 -4.78 2.34
C ILE A 184 2.85 -3.40 2.89
N GLY A 185 4.14 -3.21 3.16
CA GLY A 185 4.73 -1.92 3.53
C GLY A 185 6.16 -1.80 3.03
N TRP A 186 6.57 -0.58 2.70
CA TRP A 186 7.92 -0.30 2.22
C TRP A 186 8.60 0.74 3.12
N SER A 187 9.93 0.65 3.30
CA SER A 187 10.71 1.60 4.10
C SER A 187 10.10 1.75 5.51
N ALA A 188 9.69 2.95 5.92
CA ALA A 188 8.95 3.20 7.17
C ALA A 188 7.59 2.46 7.22
N GLY A 189 6.94 2.21 6.08
CA GLY A 189 5.77 1.32 6.02
C GLY A 189 6.10 -0.13 6.33
N GLY A 190 7.33 -0.56 6.08
CA GLY A 190 7.85 -1.85 6.53
C GLY A 190 7.95 -1.95 8.06
N LEU A 191 8.34 -0.85 8.74
CA LEU A 191 8.25 -0.74 10.19
C LEU A 191 6.80 -0.88 10.66
N LEU A 192 5.88 -0.16 10.05
CA LEU A 192 4.45 -0.22 10.39
C LEU A 192 3.91 -1.66 10.31
N VAL A 193 4.13 -2.34 9.18
CA VAL A 193 3.65 -3.71 8.96
C VAL A 193 4.37 -4.70 9.88
N GLY A 194 5.69 -4.57 10.06
CA GLY A 194 6.47 -5.41 10.98
C GLY A 194 5.98 -5.30 12.42
N ALA A 195 5.72 -4.08 12.91
CA ALA A 195 5.16 -3.84 14.24
C ALA A 195 3.73 -4.39 14.37
N ALA A 196 2.89 -4.24 13.33
CA ALA A 196 1.54 -4.78 13.30
C ALA A 196 1.52 -6.33 13.34
N VAL A 197 2.47 -6.97 12.66
CA VAL A 197 2.66 -8.43 12.73
C VAL A 197 3.07 -8.87 14.14
N ASN A 198 3.98 -8.17 14.79
CA ASN A 198 4.36 -8.48 16.17
C ASN A 198 3.17 -8.35 17.14
N MET A 199 2.35 -7.31 16.94
CA MET A 199 1.17 -7.06 17.77
C MET A 199 0.04 -8.10 17.56
N CYS A 200 -0.19 -8.49 16.30
CA CYS A 200 -1.28 -9.40 15.92
C CYS A 200 -0.82 -10.38 14.83
N PRO A 201 0.07 -11.34 15.15
CA PRO A 201 0.64 -12.23 14.14
C PRO A 201 -0.40 -13.10 13.41
N GLN A 202 -1.51 -13.43 14.06
CA GLN A 202 -2.60 -14.24 13.49
C GLN A 202 -3.56 -13.45 12.58
N LEU A 203 -3.45 -12.13 12.55
CA LEU A 203 -4.32 -11.29 11.69
C LEU A 203 -3.97 -11.44 10.21
N PHE A 204 -2.69 -11.67 9.92
CA PHE A 204 -2.18 -11.71 8.56
C PHE A 204 -1.78 -13.14 8.14
N ARG A 205 -2.16 -13.55 6.94
CA ARG A 205 -1.71 -14.81 6.34
C ARG A 205 -0.32 -14.71 5.72
N ALA A 206 -0.06 -13.59 5.05
CA ALA A 206 1.23 -13.30 4.45
C ALA A 206 1.52 -11.80 4.47
N VAL A 207 2.80 -11.42 4.56
CA VAL A 207 3.21 -10.03 4.49
C VAL A 207 4.43 -9.84 3.59
N ILE A 208 4.49 -8.69 2.94
CA ILE A 208 5.63 -8.24 2.14
C ILE A 208 6.20 -6.99 2.80
N LEU A 209 7.48 -7.05 3.14
CA LEU A 209 8.25 -5.95 3.72
C LEU A 209 9.33 -5.53 2.71
N LYS A 210 9.11 -4.39 2.03
CA LYS A 210 10.03 -3.90 1.00
C LYS A 210 11.01 -2.91 1.59
N VAL A 211 12.30 -3.18 1.46
CA VAL A 211 13.39 -2.34 1.99
C VAL A 211 13.07 -1.79 3.38
N PRO A 212 12.64 -2.65 4.33
CA PRO A 212 11.93 -2.23 5.52
C PRO A 212 12.85 -1.70 6.61
N PHE A 213 12.40 -0.67 7.33
CA PHE A 213 13.06 -0.11 8.51
C PHE A 213 12.64 -0.90 9.76
N LEU A 214 13.41 -1.92 10.14
CA LEU A 214 13.01 -2.91 11.15
C LEU A 214 13.82 -2.85 12.47
N ASP A 215 15.09 -2.45 12.40
CA ASP A 215 16.00 -2.35 13.55
C ASP A 215 16.16 -0.89 14.00
N ILE A 216 15.03 -0.22 14.13
CA ILE A 216 14.95 1.24 14.34
C ILE A 216 15.77 1.72 15.54
N CYS A 217 15.75 0.99 16.66
CA CYS A 217 16.45 1.42 17.87
C CYS A 217 17.96 1.49 17.65
N ASN A 218 18.56 0.45 17.08
CA ASN A 218 20.00 0.42 16.82
C ASN A 218 20.40 1.43 15.73
N THR A 219 19.60 1.59 14.69
CA THR A 219 19.87 2.55 13.64
C THR A 219 19.82 3.99 14.15
N LEU A 220 18.82 4.35 14.95
CA LEU A 220 18.74 5.70 15.52
C LEU A 220 19.78 5.98 16.61
N LEU A 221 20.44 4.95 17.16
CA LEU A 221 21.58 5.12 18.09
C LEU A 221 22.91 5.38 17.35
N ASP A 222 22.96 5.20 16.04
CA ASP A 222 24.15 5.46 15.22
C ASP A 222 24.01 6.74 14.39
N PRO A 223 24.50 7.90 14.87
CA PRO A 223 24.38 9.17 14.17
C PRO A 223 25.26 9.27 12.92
N SER A 224 26.10 8.27 12.63
CA SER A 224 26.91 8.22 11.42
C SER A 224 26.12 7.76 10.19
N LEU A 225 24.96 7.15 10.39
CA LEU A 225 24.09 6.72 9.30
C LEU A 225 23.38 7.91 8.63
N PRO A 226 23.14 7.86 7.31
CA PRO A 226 22.74 9.03 6.52
C PRO A 226 21.45 9.73 6.97
N LEU A 227 20.47 8.97 7.47
CA LEU A 227 19.15 9.52 7.81
C LEU A 227 18.93 9.70 9.32
N THR A 228 19.76 9.12 10.18
CA THR A 228 19.53 9.05 11.62
C THR A 228 19.16 10.40 12.25
N LEU A 229 19.92 11.46 11.95
CA LEU A 229 19.65 12.78 12.53
C LEU A 229 18.35 13.41 12.03
N LEU A 230 17.95 13.15 10.79
CA LEU A 230 16.68 13.59 10.20
C LEU A 230 15.51 12.81 10.77
N ASP A 231 15.72 11.52 11.01
CA ASP A 231 14.71 10.60 11.52
C ASP A 231 14.34 10.85 12.99
N TYR A 232 15.16 11.63 13.72
CA TYR A 232 14.81 12.06 15.08
C TYR A 232 13.53 12.92 15.12
N GLU A 233 13.22 13.66 14.07
CA GLU A 233 11.97 14.43 13.98
C GLU A 233 10.75 13.52 13.84
N GLU A 234 10.90 12.42 13.13
CA GLU A 234 9.80 11.48 12.88
C GLU A 234 9.61 10.46 14.01
N PHE A 235 10.69 9.90 14.54
CA PHE A 235 10.64 8.77 15.48
C PHE A 235 11.06 9.14 16.90
N GLY A 236 11.76 10.24 17.09
CA GLY A 236 12.35 10.67 18.36
C GLY A 236 13.83 10.30 18.47
N ASN A 237 14.54 11.03 19.33
CA ASN A 237 15.96 10.77 19.64
C ASN A 237 16.09 9.74 20.78
N PRO A 238 16.61 8.53 20.55
CA PRO A 238 16.72 7.49 21.56
C PRO A 238 17.72 7.81 22.69
N GLN A 239 18.50 8.86 22.58
CA GLN A 239 19.32 9.38 23.70
C GLN A 239 18.47 9.99 24.82
N LEU A 240 17.20 10.31 24.54
CA LEU A 240 16.21 10.74 25.52
C LEU A 240 15.38 9.54 25.96
N GLN A 241 15.33 9.27 27.28
CA GLN A 241 14.69 8.08 27.82
C GLN A 241 13.24 7.91 27.36
N SER A 242 12.45 8.98 27.35
CA SER A 242 11.04 8.93 26.89
C SER A 242 10.90 8.52 25.42
N ASN A 243 11.84 8.94 24.56
CA ASN A 243 11.84 8.56 23.15
C ASN A 243 12.32 7.12 22.97
N LEU A 244 13.34 6.69 23.74
CA LEU A 244 13.81 5.31 23.74
C LEU A 244 12.69 4.35 24.14
N ASP A 245 11.98 4.64 25.23
CA ASP A 245 10.87 3.83 25.71
C ASP A 245 9.76 3.75 24.64
N SER A 246 9.47 4.87 23.99
CA SER A 246 8.50 4.91 22.88
C SER A 246 8.95 4.06 21.69
N ILE A 247 10.20 4.23 21.24
CA ILE A 247 10.76 3.47 20.10
C ILE A 247 10.74 1.97 20.40
N LEU A 248 11.19 1.56 21.58
CA LEU A 248 11.19 0.17 22.00
C LEU A 248 9.78 -0.43 22.07
N SER A 249 8.74 0.38 22.31
CA SER A 249 7.36 -0.12 22.41
C SER A 249 6.79 -0.64 21.08
N TYR A 250 7.31 -0.17 19.93
CA TYR A 250 6.84 -0.57 18.61
C TYR A 250 7.93 -1.12 17.67
N SER A 251 9.21 -1.09 18.08
CA SER A 251 10.33 -1.58 17.25
C SER A 251 10.07 -3.02 16.76
N PRO A 252 10.04 -3.26 15.45
CA PRO A 252 9.78 -4.60 14.93
C PRO A 252 10.83 -5.63 15.35
N TYR A 253 12.10 -5.21 15.43
CA TYR A 253 13.19 -6.10 15.81
C TYR A 253 13.13 -6.50 17.30
N ASP A 254 12.75 -5.56 18.16
CA ASP A 254 12.81 -5.77 19.62
C ASP A 254 11.56 -6.47 20.18
N ASN A 255 10.44 -6.46 19.46
CA ASN A 255 9.15 -6.96 19.93
C ASN A 255 8.67 -8.24 19.23
N ILE A 256 9.55 -9.06 18.68
CA ILE A 256 9.14 -10.35 18.09
C ILE A 256 8.60 -11.24 19.21
N PRO A 257 7.31 -11.65 19.17
CA PRO A 257 6.74 -12.46 20.22
C PRO A 257 7.31 -13.89 20.18
N PRO A 258 7.93 -14.37 21.27
CA PRO A 258 8.58 -15.67 21.28
C PRO A 258 7.55 -16.82 21.13
N ASN A 259 7.95 -17.88 20.44
CA ASN A 259 7.12 -19.07 20.19
C ASN A 259 5.76 -18.82 19.54
N SER A 260 5.55 -17.65 18.93
CA SER A 260 4.33 -17.35 18.20
C SER A 260 4.37 -17.89 16.78
N CYS A 261 3.19 -18.14 16.20
CA CYS A 261 3.06 -18.47 14.78
C CYS A 261 3.01 -17.17 13.97
N PHE A 262 4.06 -16.90 13.23
CA PHE A 262 4.14 -15.75 12.34
C PHE A 262 3.43 -16.01 11.01
N PRO A 263 2.99 -14.98 10.26
CA PRO A 263 2.56 -15.13 8.88
C PRO A 263 3.71 -15.57 7.97
N SER A 264 3.41 -15.98 6.74
CA SER A 264 4.44 -16.07 5.70
C SER A 264 5.00 -14.69 5.41
N VAL A 265 6.34 -14.54 5.37
CA VAL A 265 6.99 -13.24 5.19
C VAL A 265 7.95 -13.26 4.03
N LEU A 266 7.82 -12.26 3.16
CA LEU A 266 8.81 -11.90 2.15
C LEU A 266 9.44 -10.56 2.55
N VAL A 267 10.73 -10.55 2.79
CA VAL A 267 11.52 -9.32 2.94
C VAL A 267 12.30 -9.10 1.66
N THR A 268 12.18 -7.91 1.06
CA THR A 268 13.10 -7.49 -0.02
C THR A 268 14.05 -6.45 0.52
N ALA A 269 15.32 -6.49 0.09
CA ALA A 269 16.34 -5.52 0.49
C ALA A 269 17.34 -5.33 -0.66
N ALA A 270 18.12 -4.26 -0.63
CA ALA A 270 19.14 -3.99 -1.62
C ALA A 270 20.49 -3.66 -0.93
N VAL A 271 21.57 -4.19 -1.48
CA VAL A 271 22.93 -3.96 -0.92
C VAL A 271 23.34 -2.50 -1.04
N ASN A 272 22.91 -1.84 -2.13
CA ASN A 272 23.23 -0.44 -2.40
C ASN A 272 22.15 0.52 -1.91
N ASP A 273 21.29 0.09 -0.98
CA ASP A 273 20.33 0.98 -0.34
C ASP A 273 21.05 2.01 0.54
N SER A 274 20.91 3.30 0.17
CA SER A 274 21.53 4.42 0.88
C SER A 274 20.67 4.98 2.00
N ARG A 275 19.46 4.45 2.20
CA ARG A 275 18.50 4.91 3.22
C ARG A 275 18.34 3.90 4.35
N VAL A 276 18.06 2.64 3.99
CA VAL A 276 17.83 1.55 4.93
C VAL A 276 18.84 0.44 4.65
N GLY A 277 19.71 0.18 5.60
CA GLY A 277 20.75 -0.82 5.44
C GLY A 277 20.19 -2.22 5.25
N VAL A 278 20.79 -2.99 4.34
CA VAL A 278 20.39 -4.39 4.07
C VAL A 278 20.41 -5.26 5.33
N TRP A 279 21.23 -4.90 6.33
CA TRP A 279 21.33 -5.60 7.60
C TRP A 279 20.05 -5.56 8.44
N GLU A 280 19.21 -4.56 8.30
CA GLU A 280 17.95 -4.46 9.05
C GLU A 280 17.02 -5.63 8.73
N GLY A 281 16.78 -5.85 7.46
CA GLY A 281 16.01 -7.00 6.99
C GLY A 281 16.68 -8.33 7.34
N ALA A 282 18.00 -8.43 7.16
CA ALA A 282 18.75 -9.66 7.43
C ALA A 282 18.72 -10.06 8.92
N LYS A 283 18.98 -9.11 9.82
CA LYS A 283 18.91 -9.32 11.28
C LYS A 283 17.52 -9.73 11.73
N TRP A 284 16.50 -9.02 11.24
CA TRP A 284 15.12 -9.28 11.60
C TRP A 284 14.66 -10.67 11.12
N VAL A 285 14.95 -11.04 9.88
CA VAL A 285 14.64 -12.38 9.33
C VAL A 285 15.33 -13.49 10.11
N ALA A 286 16.61 -13.30 10.48
CA ALA A 286 17.33 -14.27 11.30
C ALA A 286 16.66 -14.44 12.66
N LYS A 287 16.31 -13.34 13.33
CA LYS A 287 15.66 -13.35 14.63
C LYS A 287 14.26 -13.96 14.59
N VAL A 288 13.45 -13.62 13.58
CA VAL A 288 12.12 -14.24 13.41
C VAL A 288 12.22 -15.75 13.25
N ARG A 289 13.20 -16.24 12.49
CA ARG A 289 13.41 -17.69 12.31
C ARG A 289 13.85 -18.40 13.59
N ASP A 290 14.55 -17.72 14.47
CA ASP A 290 15.03 -18.26 15.74
C ASP A 290 13.94 -18.20 16.82
N ASP A 291 13.25 -17.07 16.95
CA ASP A 291 12.31 -16.79 18.04
C ASP A 291 10.90 -17.38 17.81
N THR A 292 10.51 -17.67 16.56
CA THR A 292 9.14 -18.10 16.26
C THR A 292 8.94 -19.61 16.36
N CYS A 293 7.69 -20.05 16.46
CA CYS A 293 7.35 -21.45 16.66
C CYS A 293 7.82 -22.34 15.50
N PRO A 294 8.72 -23.31 15.73
CA PRO A 294 9.24 -24.16 14.65
C PRO A 294 8.21 -25.15 14.08
N ARG A 295 7.06 -25.31 14.74
CA ARG A 295 5.96 -26.20 14.26
C ARG A 295 5.01 -25.50 13.30
N CYS A 296 5.08 -24.16 13.23
CA CYS A 296 4.32 -23.41 12.25
C CYS A 296 5.10 -23.45 10.92
N SER A 297 4.62 -24.19 9.94
CA SER A 297 5.27 -24.39 8.63
C SER A 297 5.20 -23.14 7.73
N LEU A 298 5.41 -21.95 8.30
CA LEU A 298 5.31 -20.70 7.57
C LEU A 298 6.67 -20.31 6.98
N THR A 299 6.62 -19.64 5.84
CA THR A 299 7.81 -19.34 5.04
C THR A 299 8.28 -17.93 5.34
N VAL A 300 9.47 -17.78 5.94
CA VAL A 300 10.13 -16.47 6.12
C VAL A 300 11.34 -16.43 5.19
N ILE A 301 11.28 -15.62 4.15
CA ILE A 301 12.34 -15.50 3.13
C ILE A 301 12.77 -14.06 2.97
N MET A 302 14.05 -13.89 2.60
CA MET A 302 14.62 -12.61 2.21
C MET A 302 15.17 -12.71 0.79
N LYS A 303 14.81 -11.75 -0.06
CA LYS A 303 15.42 -11.55 -1.38
C LYS A 303 16.23 -10.26 -1.33
N THR A 304 17.51 -10.38 -1.69
CA THR A 304 18.42 -9.24 -1.72
C THR A 304 18.82 -8.94 -3.16
N SER A 305 18.59 -7.69 -3.62
CA SER A 305 19.16 -7.19 -4.86
C SER A 305 20.61 -6.78 -4.63
N MET A 306 21.51 -7.23 -5.52
CA MET A 306 22.92 -6.89 -5.48
C MET A 306 23.25 -5.61 -6.26
N VAL A 307 22.32 -5.13 -7.07
CA VAL A 307 22.52 -3.98 -7.98
C VAL A 307 21.55 -2.82 -7.70
N GLY A 308 20.36 -3.10 -7.19
CA GLY A 308 19.35 -2.11 -6.87
C GLY A 308 19.67 -1.27 -5.63
N GLY A 309 18.93 -0.18 -5.46
CA GLY A 309 18.93 0.68 -4.28
C GLY A 309 17.57 0.70 -3.59
N HIS A 310 17.28 1.78 -2.83
CA HIS A 310 16.03 1.92 -2.07
C HIS A 310 14.76 1.84 -2.93
N PHE A 311 14.83 2.26 -4.18
CA PHE A 311 13.71 2.29 -5.12
C PHE A 311 13.78 1.17 -6.18
N GLY A 312 14.49 0.07 -5.88
CA GLY A 312 14.66 -1.08 -6.78
C GLY A 312 15.80 -0.92 -7.76
N GLU A 313 15.78 -1.73 -8.81
CA GLU A 313 16.83 -1.76 -9.85
C GLU A 313 16.61 -0.70 -10.94
N GLY A 314 15.44 -0.05 -10.92
CA GLY A 314 15.05 0.95 -11.92
C GLY A 314 14.58 0.32 -13.23
N GLY A 315 13.80 1.12 -13.98
CA GLY A 315 13.22 0.70 -15.24
C GLY A 315 11.93 -0.13 -15.11
N HIS A 316 11.09 0.01 -16.12
CA HIS A 316 9.74 -0.55 -16.11
C HIS A 316 9.72 -2.09 -16.01
N TYR A 317 10.59 -2.78 -16.74
CA TYR A 317 10.63 -4.25 -16.70
C TYR A 317 11.08 -4.80 -15.36
N ALA A 318 12.08 -4.17 -14.71
CA ALA A 318 12.51 -4.60 -13.38
C ALA A 318 11.40 -4.42 -12.34
N GLN A 319 10.62 -3.34 -12.42
CA GLN A 319 9.46 -3.12 -11.56
C GLN A 319 8.37 -4.17 -11.79
N CYS A 320 8.10 -4.54 -13.04
CA CYS A 320 7.15 -5.61 -13.37
C CYS A 320 7.61 -6.95 -12.79
N ASP A 321 8.88 -7.28 -12.89
CA ASP A 321 9.45 -8.52 -12.34
C ASP A 321 9.38 -8.54 -10.80
N GLU A 322 9.68 -7.42 -10.15
CA GLU A 322 9.53 -7.28 -8.70
C GLU A 322 8.08 -7.52 -8.27
N THR A 323 7.14 -6.84 -8.90
CA THR A 323 5.71 -6.98 -8.59
C THR A 323 5.20 -8.40 -8.87
N ALA A 324 5.61 -8.98 -10.00
CA ALA A 324 5.16 -10.32 -10.38
C ALA A 324 5.57 -11.37 -9.33
N TYR A 325 6.79 -11.30 -8.82
CA TYR A 325 7.20 -12.27 -7.84
C TYR A 325 6.67 -11.98 -6.42
N GLU A 326 6.43 -10.72 -6.08
CA GLU A 326 5.71 -10.34 -4.86
C GLU A 326 4.31 -10.95 -4.86
N TYR A 327 3.57 -10.82 -5.94
CA TYR A 327 2.23 -11.40 -6.08
C TYR A 327 2.26 -12.92 -6.13
N ALA A 328 3.23 -13.52 -6.81
CA ALA A 328 3.44 -14.97 -6.80
C ALA A 328 3.70 -15.50 -5.37
N PHE A 329 4.47 -14.77 -4.56
CA PHE A 329 4.66 -15.12 -3.16
C PHE A 329 3.33 -15.10 -2.38
N LEU A 330 2.53 -14.04 -2.52
CA LEU A 330 1.23 -13.94 -1.86
C LEU A 330 0.31 -15.11 -2.26
N MET A 331 0.16 -15.37 -3.56
CA MET A 331 -0.67 -16.46 -4.05
C MET A 331 -0.21 -17.81 -3.51
N LYS A 332 1.09 -18.06 -3.51
CA LYS A 332 1.66 -19.30 -2.96
C LYS A 332 1.41 -19.44 -1.46
N ALA A 333 1.57 -18.36 -0.70
CA ALA A 333 1.35 -18.35 0.75
C ALA A 333 -0.12 -18.61 1.12
N LEU A 334 -1.06 -18.20 0.25
CA LEU A 334 -2.49 -18.45 0.42
C LEU A 334 -2.93 -19.78 -0.17
N GLY A 335 -2.07 -20.52 -0.88
CA GLY A 335 -2.44 -21.76 -1.58
C GLY A 335 -3.35 -21.52 -2.79
N ILE A 336 -3.32 -20.32 -3.37
CA ILE A 336 -4.10 -19.96 -4.56
C ILE A 336 -3.30 -20.38 -5.81
N SER A 337 -3.95 -21.11 -6.74
CA SER A 337 -3.34 -21.51 -8.02
C SER A 337 -3.04 -20.28 -8.89
N ILE A 338 -1.90 -20.33 -9.60
CA ILE A 338 -1.46 -19.28 -10.54
C ILE A 338 -1.88 -19.66 -11.98
N GLU A 339 -3.03 -20.33 -12.13
CA GLU A 339 -3.55 -20.62 -13.46
C GLU A 339 -4.20 -19.40 -14.12
#